data_eeded0243f928d4c3a903797f16055c8
#
_entry.id   eeded0243f928d4c3a903797f16055c8
#
_cell.length_a   1.000
_cell.length_b   1.000
_cell.length_c   1.000
_cell.angle_alpha   90.00
_cell.angle_beta   90.00
_cell.angle_gamma   90.00
#
_symmetry.space_group_name_H-M   'P 1'
#
loop_
_entity.id
_entity.type
_entity.pdbx_description
1 polymer ?
#
loop_
_entity_poly.entity_id
_entity_poly.type
_entity_poly.pdbx_seq_one_letter_code
_entity_poly.pdbx_strand_id
1 'polypeptide(L)'
;MSDTLRLLPSSLLALGFAVFMVFSPMAAPNPPAASFGADLAFLKQHTDVITLADETGRAQVVVAPAWQGRVMTSTAGGGDGISFGWINRELIASRALQPHMNAFGGEDRLWLGPEGGQFSIFFAKGARFDLEHWFTPPPIDTDAYQVVRQSRDSAQFRHAFQLANYSGTAFSVQADREVRLLAPAAAWKHLRLDPLPGVTMVAYESVNRITNTGKKAWVKDTGLLSIWILCMFTPSPATTIVVPFKPGPDAELGRPVNSAYFGAVPSERLVVNDRVAFFSGDGKFRSKIGVGPKRALQVLGSYDAASNVLTLAQFTLPAGPAPYVNSMWEIQKDPYAGDVVNSYNDGPPSPGAKPLGPFYEIESSSPAAALAPAASLEHVHRTLHLTGSKEALDAIARATLGVSLAEITSALPKAK
;
A
#
# COMPACT_ATOMS: atom_id res chain seq x y z
N MET A 1 -56.93 -77.59 28.79
CA MET A 1 -56.41 -76.40 29.43
C MET A 1 -55.30 -75.95 28.51
N SER A 2 -55.64 -75.08 27.58
CA SER A 2 -54.93 -74.74 26.39
C SER A 2 -54.44 -73.29 26.47
N ASP A 3 -53.10 -73.16 26.47
CA ASP A 3 -52.46 -71.84 26.35
C ASP A 3 -52.26 -71.48 24.90
N THR A 4 -52.86 -70.39 24.50
CA THR A 4 -52.73 -69.79 23.14
C THR A 4 -51.66 -68.67 23.15
N LEU A 5 -50.53 -68.95 22.56
CA LEU A 5 -49.47 -68.01 22.28
C LEU A 5 -49.88 -67.07 21.14
N ARG A 6 -49.97 -65.77 21.35
CA ARG A 6 -50.16 -64.75 20.30
C ARG A 6 -48.76 -64.18 19.90
N LEU A 7 -48.43 -64.34 18.65
CA LEU A 7 -47.29 -63.73 17.99
C LEU A 7 -47.59 -62.25 17.64
N LEU A 8 -46.71 -61.35 18.03
CA LEU A 8 -46.70 -59.92 17.63
C LEU A 8 -45.83 -59.74 16.39
N PRO A 9 -46.15 -58.89 15.40
CA PRO A 9 -45.31 -58.68 14.23
C PRO A 9 -44.19 -57.65 14.51
N SER A 10 -42.97 -57.99 14.06
CA SER A 10 -41.79 -57.16 14.09
C SER A 10 -41.89 -56.03 13.05
N SER A 11 -41.95 -54.79 13.51
CA SER A 11 -41.83 -53.59 12.67
C SER A 11 -40.35 -53.29 12.36
N LEU A 12 -39.94 -53.42 11.11
CA LEU A 12 -38.67 -52.92 10.61
C LEU A 12 -38.69 -51.36 10.53
N LEU A 13 -37.90 -50.72 11.35
CA LEU A 13 -37.62 -49.27 11.24
C LEU A 13 -36.52 -49.08 10.21
N ALA A 14 -36.87 -48.55 9.04
CA ALA A 14 -35.88 -48.11 8.05
C ALA A 14 -35.34 -46.74 8.44
N LEU A 15 -34.04 -46.66 8.88
CA LEU A 15 -33.34 -45.42 9.11
C LEU A 15 -32.88 -44.84 7.75
N GLY A 16 -33.57 -43.83 7.27
CA GLY A 16 -33.14 -43.04 6.10
C GLY A 16 -32.01 -42.08 6.49
N PHE A 17 -30.81 -42.32 6.01
CA PHE A 17 -29.72 -41.36 6.07
C PHE A 17 -29.97 -40.25 5.04
N ALA A 18 -30.39 -39.06 5.49
CA ALA A 18 -30.42 -37.86 4.66
C ALA A 18 -28.98 -37.28 4.60
N VAL A 19 -28.31 -37.44 3.45
CA VAL A 19 -27.05 -36.78 3.16
C VAL A 19 -27.34 -35.30 2.86
N PHE A 20 -27.11 -34.41 3.83
CA PHE A 20 -27.09 -32.98 3.60
C PHE A 20 -25.81 -32.64 2.84
N MET A 21 -25.89 -32.42 1.53
CA MET A 21 -24.85 -31.75 0.78
C MET A 21 -24.80 -30.28 1.22
N VAL A 22 -23.80 -29.92 2.01
CA VAL A 22 -23.48 -28.53 2.33
C VAL A 22 -22.82 -27.94 1.08
N PHE A 23 -23.59 -27.22 0.27
CA PHE A 23 -23.04 -26.36 -0.77
C PHE A 23 -22.36 -25.19 -0.08
N SER A 24 -21.02 -25.18 -0.03
CA SER A 24 -20.28 -23.97 0.28
C SER A 24 -20.57 -22.94 -0.82
N PRO A 25 -21.00 -21.72 -0.49
CA PRO A 25 -21.18 -20.70 -1.51
C PRO A 25 -19.81 -20.43 -2.15
N MET A 26 -19.68 -20.70 -3.45
CA MET A 26 -18.55 -20.20 -4.23
C MET A 26 -18.52 -18.69 -4.08
N ALA A 27 -17.37 -18.16 -3.63
CA ALA A 27 -17.14 -16.70 -3.62
C ALA A 27 -17.43 -16.17 -5.03
N ALA A 28 -18.30 -15.16 -5.12
CA ALA A 28 -18.57 -14.50 -6.39
C ALA A 28 -17.25 -14.02 -7.01
N PRO A 29 -17.04 -14.18 -8.32
CA PRO A 29 -15.86 -13.63 -8.98
C PRO A 29 -15.81 -12.13 -8.71
N ASN A 30 -14.62 -11.60 -8.42
CA ASN A 30 -14.44 -10.16 -8.30
C ASN A 30 -15.00 -9.49 -9.55
N PRO A 31 -15.81 -8.42 -9.41
CA PRO A 31 -16.27 -7.68 -10.56
C PRO A 31 -15.07 -7.26 -11.41
N PRO A 32 -15.19 -7.23 -12.75
CA PRO A 32 -14.11 -6.77 -13.60
C PRO A 32 -13.66 -5.38 -13.13
N ALA A 33 -12.33 -5.15 -13.12
CA ALA A 33 -11.77 -3.86 -12.74
C ALA A 33 -12.48 -2.75 -13.54
N ALA A 34 -12.94 -1.71 -12.83
CA ALA A 34 -13.61 -0.60 -13.49
C ALA A 34 -12.64 0.09 -14.45
N SER A 35 -13.14 0.61 -15.58
CA SER A 35 -12.33 1.45 -16.45
C SER A 35 -11.97 2.75 -15.71
N PHE A 36 -10.87 3.38 -16.10
CA PHE A 36 -10.47 4.68 -15.55
C PHE A 36 -11.58 5.73 -15.69
N GLY A 37 -12.28 5.79 -16.83
CA GLY A 37 -13.39 6.70 -17.04
C GLY A 37 -14.55 6.48 -16.06
N ALA A 38 -14.85 5.22 -15.74
CA ALA A 38 -15.88 4.88 -14.75
C ALA A 38 -15.47 5.30 -13.33
N ASP A 39 -14.19 5.14 -12.95
CA ASP A 39 -13.68 5.59 -11.67
C ASP A 39 -13.62 7.13 -11.58
N LEU A 40 -13.16 7.79 -12.64
CA LEU A 40 -13.14 9.25 -12.72
C LEU A 40 -14.55 9.83 -12.60
N ALA A 41 -15.54 9.26 -13.31
CA ALA A 41 -16.94 9.70 -13.24
C ALA A 41 -17.51 9.51 -11.81
N PHE A 42 -17.23 8.36 -11.19
CA PHE A 42 -17.61 8.10 -9.81
C PHE A 42 -16.99 9.11 -8.84
N LEU A 43 -15.68 9.33 -8.91
CA LEU A 43 -15.00 10.27 -8.02
C LEU A 43 -15.56 11.69 -8.15
N LYS A 44 -15.81 12.19 -9.39
CA LYS A 44 -16.41 13.52 -9.64
C LYS A 44 -17.81 13.69 -9.05
N GLN A 45 -18.55 12.61 -8.82
CA GLN A 45 -19.86 12.68 -8.17
C GLN A 45 -19.77 12.84 -6.64
N HIS A 46 -18.61 12.50 -6.04
CA HIS A 46 -18.46 12.41 -4.60
C HIS A 46 -17.46 13.41 -4.00
N THR A 47 -16.50 13.89 -4.80
CA THR A 47 -15.48 14.84 -4.34
C THR A 47 -14.93 15.66 -5.52
N ASP A 48 -14.35 16.82 -5.22
CA ASP A 48 -13.57 17.56 -6.20
C ASP A 48 -12.28 16.80 -6.53
N VAL A 49 -11.99 16.68 -7.83
CA VAL A 49 -10.78 16.03 -8.32
C VAL A 49 -10.07 16.86 -9.38
N ILE A 50 -8.76 16.79 -9.38
CA ILE A 50 -7.88 17.32 -10.42
C ILE A 50 -7.45 16.15 -11.28
N THR A 51 -7.63 16.26 -12.60
CA THR A 51 -7.12 15.28 -13.57
C THR A 51 -5.88 15.85 -14.23
N LEU A 52 -4.72 15.25 -13.97
CA LEU A 52 -3.49 15.51 -14.69
C LEU A 52 -3.48 14.64 -15.94
N ALA A 53 -3.01 15.17 -17.08
CA ALA A 53 -3.01 14.46 -18.34
C ALA A 53 -1.80 14.81 -19.20
N ASP A 54 -1.31 13.84 -19.98
CA ASP A 54 -0.36 14.08 -21.03
C ASP A 54 -1.02 14.82 -22.24
N GLU A 55 -0.24 15.13 -23.27
CA GLU A 55 -0.75 15.84 -24.44
C GLU A 55 -1.79 15.05 -25.24
N THR A 56 -1.71 13.72 -25.16
CA THR A 56 -2.60 12.82 -25.89
C THR A 56 -3.87 12.49 -25.11
N GLY A 57 -3.91 12.78 -23.81
CA GLY A 57 -4.98 12.37 -22.89
C GLY A 57 -5.01 10.86 -22.63
N ARG A 58 -3.97 10.12 -22.97
CA ARG A 58 -3.88 8.68 -22.72
C ARG A 58 -3.31 8.39 -21.34
N ALA A 59 -2.20 9.01 -20.94
CA ALA A 59 -1.69 8.94 -19.59
C ALA A 59 -2.40 9.98 -18.73
N GLN A 60 -3.13 9.53 -17.72
CA GLN A 60 -3.88 10.40 -16.81
C GLN A 60 -3.72 9.97 -15.35
N VAL A 61 -3.80 10.95 -14.45
CA VAL A 61 -3.73 10.76 -12.99
C VAL A 61 -4.82 11.59 -12.33
N VAL A 62 -5.62 10.97 -11.46
CA VAL A 62 -6.69 11.64 -10.70
C VAL A 62 -6.21 11.92 -9.29
N VAL A 63 -6.25 13.19 -8.90
CA VAL A 63 -5.81 13.67 -7.58
C VAL A 63 -6.98 14.28 -6.83
N ALA A 64 -7.17 13.93 -5.56
CA ALA A 64 -8.24 14.44 -4.69
C ALA A 64 -7.67 15.41 -3.63
N PRO A 65 -7.87 16.73 -3.77
CA PRO A 65 -7.44 17.72 -2.78
C PRO A 65 -8.05 17.50 -1.39
N ALA A 66 -9.33 17.07 -1.35
CA ALA A 66 -10.06 16.79 -0.12
C ALA A 66 -9.44 15.67 0.72
N TRP A 67 -8.60 14.83 0.12
CA TRP A 67 -7.92 13.71 0.77
C TRP A 67 -6.39 13.87 0.64
N GLN A 68 -5.84 14.98 1.15
CA GLN A 68 -4.40 15.31 1.22
C GLN A 68 -3.69 15.39 -0.15
N GLY A 69 -4.38 15.77 -1.24
CA GLY A 69 -3.80 15.69 -2.60
C GLY A 69 -3.44 14.26 -2.99
N ARG A 70 -4.25 13.28 -2.54
CA ARG A 70 -4.07 11.84 -2.78
C ARG A 70 -4.26 11.52 -4.25
N VAL A 71 -3.34 10.76 -4.83
CA VAL A 71 -3.57 10.15 -6.14
C VAL A 71 -4.57 9.00 -5.94
N MET A 72 -5.74 9.13 -6.53
CA MET A 72 -6.79 8.12 -6.38
C MET A 72 -6.62 6.98 -7.37
N THR A 73 -6.37 7.30 -8.62
CA THR A 73 -6.11 6.31 -9.68
C THR A 73 -5.39 6.95 -10.85
N SER A 74 -4.79 6.11 -11.67
CA SER A 74 -4.13 6.51 -12.91
C SER A 74 -4.44 5.53 -14.05
N THR A 75 -4.11 5.92 -15.27
CA THR A 75 -4.24 5.08 -16.48
C THR A 75 -3.19 5.44 -17.52
N ALA A 76 -2.82 4.47 -18.33
CA ALA A 76 -2.02 4.64 -19.54
C ALA A 76 -2.86 4.53 -20.84
N GLY A 77 -4.17 4.27 -20.72
CA GLY A 77 -5.06 3.93 -21.84
C GLY A 77 -6.19 4.94 -22.12
N GLY A 78 -6.20 6.10 -21.45
CA GLY A 78 -7.33 7.03 -21.52
C GLY A 78 -8.57 6.52 -20.76
N GLY A 79 -9.75 7.04 -21.09
CA GLY A 79 -10.99 6.71 -20.38
C GLY A 79 -11.36 5.23 -20.32
N ASP A 80 -11.07 4.50 -21.39
CA ASP A 80 -11.36 3.05 -21.49
C ASP A 80 -10.21 2.18 -20.94
N GLY A 81 -9.10 2.80 -20.52
CA GLY A 81 -7.94 2.11 -19.98
C GLY A 81 -8.17 1.53 -18.60
N ILE A 82 -7.21 0.69 -18.17
CA ILE A 82 -7.20 0.13 -16.82
C ILE A 82 -7.09 1.27 -15.80
N SER A 83 -7.87 1.17 -14.73
CA SER A 83 -7.76 1.97 -13.52
C SER A 83 -6.87 1.22 -12.52
N PHE A 84 -5.68 1.75 -12.22
CA PHE A 84 -4.69 1.01 -11.44
C PHE A 84 -4.91 1.10 -9.93
N GLY A 85 -5.46 2.21 -9.45
CA GLY A 85 -5.73 2.44 -8.04
C GLY A 85 -6.90 1.62 -7.51
N TRP A 86 -6.77 1.13 -6.29
CA TRP A 86 -7.93 0.62 -5.58
C TRP A 86 -8.74 1.78 -5.01
N ILE A 87 -10.06 1.77 -5.23
CA ILE A 87 -11.01 2.80 -4.78
C ILE A 87 -12.12 2.15 -3.96
N ASN A 88 -12.29 2.60 -2.71
CA ASN A 88 -13.38 2.15 -1.85
C ASN A 88 -14.69 2.88 -2.20
N ARG A 89 -15.36 2.41 -3.23
CA ARG A 89 -16.61 3.02 -3.71
C ARG A 89 -17.72 3.01 -2.66
N GLU A 90 -17.82 1.95 -1.84
CA GLU A 90 -18.83 1.84 -0.78
C GLU A 90 -18.62 2.94 0.27
N LEU A 91 -17.41 3.07 0.81
CA LEU A 91 -17.08 4.09 1.79
C LEU A 91 -17.27 5.52 1.24
N ILE A 92 -16.75 5.78 0.04
CA ILE A 92 -16.86 7.10 -0.59
C ILE A 92 -18.33 7.49 -0.84
N ALA A 93 -19.14 6.56 -1.39
CA ALA A 93 -20.55 6.80 -1.65
C ALA A 93 -21.37 7.00 -0.37
N SER A 94 -21.00 6.36 0.73
CA SER A 94 -21.68 6.50 2.01
C SER A 94 -21.53 7.88 2.62
N ARG A 95 -20.47 8.62 2.28
CA ARG A 95 -20.06 9.91 2.89
C ARG A 95 -19.88 9.85 4.41
N ALA A 96 -19.89 8.66 4.98
CA ALA A 96 -19.70 8.45 6.41
C ALA A 96 -18.22 8.30 6.74
N LEU A 97 -17.74 9.07 7.70
CA LEU A 97 -16.38 8.92 8.20
C LEU A 97 -16.30 7.74 9.18
N GLN A 98 -15.24 6.96 9.06
CA GLN A 98 -14.93 5.87 9.98
C GLN A 98 -14.08 6.40 11.15
N PRO A 99 -14.28 5.89 12.38
CA PRO A 99 -13.60 6.42 13.57
C PRO A 99 -12.08 6.28 13.52
N HIS A 100 -11.58 5.15 13.01
CA HIS A 100 -10.16 4.82 13.11
C HIS A 100 -9.35 5.25 11.89
N MET A 101 -9.84 4.96 10.70
CA MET A 101 -9.19 5.26 9.43
C MET A 101 -10.22 5.24 8.30
N ASN A 102 -10.08 6.17 7.37
CA ASN A 102 -10.93 6.22 6.18
C ASN A 102 -10.17 5.64 4.98
N ALA A 103 -10.33 4.34 4.77
CA ALA A 103 -9.71 3.63 3.66
C ALA A 103 -10.39 3.98 2.33
N PHE A 104 -10.33 5.25 1.89
CA PHE A 104 -10.87 5.69 0.60
C PHE A 104 -10.20 5.02 -0.61
N GLY A 105 -9.01 4.46 -0.41
CA GLY A 105 -8.14 3.94 -1.47
C GLY A 105 -7.10 4.96 -1.91
N GLY A 106 -6.56 4.77 -3.10
CA GLY A 106 -5.63 5.66 -3.75
C GLY A 106 -4.21 5.12 -3.91
N GLU A 107 -3.63 5.39 -5.06
CA GLU A 107 -2.31 4.92 -5.49
C GLU A 107 -1.15 5.63 -4.80
N ASP A 108 -1.37 6.76 -4.12
CA ASP A 108 -0.32 7.48 -3.42
C ASP A 108 -0.94 8.37 -2.34
N ARG A 109 -0.81 7.92 -1.10
CA ARG A 109 -1.29 8.59 0.11
C ARG A 109 -0.11 9.13 0.90
N LEU A 110 -0.19 10.39 1.31
CA LEU A 110 0.76 10.97 2.25
C LEU A 110 0.31 10.67 3.68
N TRP A 111 1.08 9.85 4.37
CA TRP A 111 1.01 9.68 5.81
C TRP A 111 2.31 10.13 6.47
N LEU A 112 2.29 10.19 7.80
CA LEU A 112 3.47 10.42 8.62
C LEU A 112 3.62 9.24 9.59
N GLY A 113 4.86 8.83 9.82
CA GLY A 113 5.24 7.88 10.87
C GLY A 113 5.87 8.56 12.09
N PRO A 114 6.06 7.82 13.18
CA PRO A 114 5.79 6.39 13.34
C PRO A 114 4.34 6.06 13.63
N GLU A 115 3.91 4.88 13.15
CA GLU A 115 2.57 4.36 13.43
C GLU A 115 2.45 3.83 14.86
N GLY A 116 3.45 3.11 15.35
CA GLY A 116 3.48 2.51 16.69
C GLY A 116 4.61 3.02 17.56
N GLY A 117 4.68 2.49 18.77
CA GLY A 117 5.73 2.78 19.73
C GLY A 117 5.55 4.05 20.54
N GLN A 118 6.53 4.32 21.40
CA GLN A 118 6.52 5.45 22.33
C GLN A 118 6.48 6.82 21.66
N PHE A 119 6.69 6.92 20.36
CA PHE A 119 6.63 8.15 19.59
C PHE A 119 5.51 8.15 18.54
N SER A 120 4.63 7.16 18.56
CA SER A 120 3.49 7.06 17.65
C SER A 120 2.63 8.32 17.66
N ILE A 121 2.14 8.71 16.48
CA ILE A 121 1.13 9.76 16.32
C ILE A 121 -0.29 9.19 16.15
N PHE A 122 -0.45 7.85 16.17
CA PHE A 122 -1.74 7.15 15.99
C PHE A 122 -2.36 6.69 17.31
N PHE A 123 -1.59 6.69 18.40
CA PHE A 123 -2.05 6.26 19.71
C PHE A 123 -1.99 7.41 20.71
N ALA A 124 -3.06 7.61 21.46
CA ALA A 124 -3.09 8.58 22.55
C ALA A 124 -2.11 8.16 23.67
N LYS A 125 -1.61 9.13 24.43
CA LYS A 125 -0.69 8.88 25.54
C LYS A 125 -1.27 7.87 26.54
N GLY A 126 -0.51 6.79 26.80
CA GLY A 126 -0.88 5.73 27.72
C GLY A 126 -1.88 4.72 27.19
N ALA A 127 -2.34 4.86 25.95
CA ALA A 127 -3.21 3.87 25.31
C ALA A 127 -2.49 2.55 25.05
N ARG A 128 -3.25 1.45 24.98
CA ARG A 128 -2.72 0.15 24.54
C ARG A 128 -2.48 0.17 23.04
N PHE A 129 -1.49 -0.61 22.58
CA PHE A 129 -1.20 -0.78 21.16
C PHE A 129 -2.08 -1.89 20.56
N ASP A 130 -3.35 -1.58 20.35
CA ASP A 130 -4.34 -2.46 19.71
C ASP A 130 -5.25 -1.66 18.77
N LEU A 131 -6.06 -2.34 17.96
CA LEU A 131 -6.94 -1.70 16.97
C LEU A 131 -7.99 -0.78 17.60
N GLU A 132 -8.43 -1.04 18.81
CA GLU A 132 -9.42 -0.22 19.52
C GLU A 132 -8.89 1.18 19.83
N HIS A 133 -7.57 1.30 20.06
CA HIS A 133 -6.92 2.55 20.44
C HIS A 133 -6.10 3.19 19.32
N TRP A 134 -6.10 2.61 18.12
CA TRP A 134 -5.40 3.10 16.95
C TRP A 134 -6.29 4.06 16.15
N PHE A 135 -5.87 5.31 15.97
CA PHE A 135 -6.59 6.33 15.23
C PHE A 135 -5.66 7.10 14.31
N THR A 136 -6.01 7.16 13.04
CA THR A 136 -5.26 7.96 12.06
C THR A 136 -5.50 9.45 12.34
N PRO A 137 -4.46 10.27 12.48
CA PRO A 137 -4.63 11.71 12.67
C PRO A 137 -5.38 12.38 11.50
N PRO A 138 -6.36 13.27 11.75
CA PRO A 138 -7.13 13.93 10.69
C PRO A 138 -6.28 14.59 9.59
N PRO A 139 -5.14 15.26 9.87
CA PRO A 139 -4.31 15.88 8.83
C PRO A 139 -3.75 14.93 7.78
N ILE A 140 -3.72 13.64 8.05
CA ILE A 140 -3.24 12.61 7.11
C ILE A 140 -4.36 11.63 6.72
N ASP A 141 -5.61 11.85 7.14
CA ASP A 141 -6.77 10.99 6.82
C ASP A 141 -7.91 11.76 6.16
N THR A 142 -8.45 12.80 6.84
CA THR A 142 -9.71 13.46 6.45
C THR A 142 -9.58 14.95 6.14
N ASP A 143 -8.51 15.62 6.57
CA ASP A 143 -8.35 17.05 6.31
C ASP A 143 -8.01 17.30 4.83
N ALA A 144 -8.66 18.30 4.25
CA ALA A 144 -8.37 18.75 2.89
C ALA A 144 -7.08 19.57 2.84
N TYR A 145 -6.29 19.38 1.79
CA TYR A 145 -5.13 20.24 1.52
C TYR A 145 -5.50 21.34 0.53
N GLN A 146 -5.02 22.55 0.81
CA GLN A 146 -5.20 23.69 -0.07
C GLN A 146 -4.44 23.49 -1.39
N VAL A 147 -5.12 23.67 -2.52
CA VAL A 147 -4.48 23.72 -3.84
C VAL A 147 -3.71 25.04 -3.95
N VAL A 148 -2.38 24.96 -4.07
CA VAL A 148 -1.50 26.13 -4.19
C VAL A 148 -1.30 26.49 -5.66
N ARG A 149 -1.13 25.48 -6.50
CA ARG A 149 -0.90 25.62 -7.93
C ARG A 149 -1.41 24.39 -8.67
N GLN A 150 -1.88 24.60 -9.89
CA GLN A 150 -2.30 23.53 -10.80
C GLN A 150 -1.89 23.86 -12.22
N SER A 151 -1.44 22.86 -12.97
CA SER A 151 -1.24 22.86 -14.41
C SER A 151 -1.92 21.65 -15.02
N ARG A 152 -1.70 21.40 -16.32
CA ARG A 152 -2.22 20.20 -17.00
C ARG A 152 -1.60 18.92 -16.44
N ASP A 153 -0.34 18.96 -16.01
CA ASP A 153 0.49 17.81 -15.66
C ASP A 153 1.01 17.84 -14.21
N SER A 154 0.65 18.86 -13.42
CA SER A 154 1.03 18.94 -12.02
C SER A 154 -0.01 19.64 -11.14
N ALA A 155 -0.01 19.27 -9.86
CA ALA A 155 -0.81 19.95 -8.84
C ALA A 155 -0.01 20.02 -7.53
N GLN A 156 -0.04 21.18 -6.88
CA GLN A 156 0.65 21.45 -5.62
C GLN A 156 -0.33 21.73 -4.51
N PHE A 157 -0.07 21.16 -3.36
CA PHE A 157 -0.95 21.20 -2.18
C PHE A 157 -0.17 21.65 -0.95
N ARG A 158 -0.85 22.28 -0.01
CA ARG A 158 -0.30 22.69 1.27
C ARG A 158 -1.32 22.50 2.39
N HIS A 159 -0.84 22.06 3.55
CA HIS A 159 -1.60 22.08 4.80
C HIS A 159 -0.67 22.32 5.98
N ALA A 160 -1.11 23.15 6.93
CA ALA A 160 -0.39 23.40 8.19
C ALA A 160 -1.24 22.89 9.35
N PHE A 161 -0.63 22.11 10.23
CA PHE A 161 -1.34 21.45 11.32
C PHE A 161 -0.44 21.18 12.54
N GLN A 162 -1.07 20.70 13.59
CA GLN A 162 -0.36 20.24 14.79
C GLN A 162 -0.66 18.75 15.04
N LEU A 163 0.32 18.05 15.54
CA LEU A 163 0.23 16.66 16.00
C LEU A 163 0.84 16.55 17.39
N ALA A 164 0.39 15.57 18.17
CA ALA A 164 1.06 15.15 19.39
C ALA A 164 1.38 13.66 19.29
N ASN A 165 2.57 13.25 19.73
CA ASN A 165 2.91 11.85 19.80
C ASN A 165 2.52 11.21 21.13
N TYR A 166 2.62 9.90 21.22
CA TYR A 166 2.32 9.09 22.41
C TYR A 166 3.05 9.58 23.68
N SER A 167 4.29 10.07 23.57
CA SER A 167 5.04 10.66 24.69
C SER A 167 4.56 12.05 25.06
N GLY A 168 3.64 12.67 24.31
CA GLY A 168 3.09 14.00 24.56
C GLY A 168 3.89 15.14 23.93
N THR A 169 4.84 14.85 23.05
CA THR A 169 5.55 15.89 22.29
C THR A 169 4.66 16.44 21.19
N ALA A 170 4.51 17.77 21.14
CA ALA A 170 3.76 18.46 20.11
C ALA A 170 4.65 18.84 18.93
N PHE A 171 4.17 18.63 17.72
CA PHE A 171 4.79 19.01 16.44
C PHE A 171 3.91 20.03 15.74
N SER A 172 4.50 21.16 15.33
CA SER A 172 3.88 22.09 14.37
C SER A 172 4.47 21.79 13.00
N VAL A 173 3.62 21.36 12.08
CA VAL A 173 4.02 20.83 10.78
C VAL A 173 3.37 21.63 9.67
N GLN A 174 4.12 22.00 8.64
CA GLN A 174 3.59 22.32 7.33
C GLN A 174 3.95 21.17 6.39
N ALA A 175 2.94 20.59 5.75
CA ALA A 175 3.11 19.64 4.67
C ALA A 175 2.91 20.35 3.33
N ASP A 176 3.89 20.25 2.45
CA ASP A 176 3.81 20.65 1.04
C ASP A 176 3.91 19.37 0.20
N ARG A 177 3.03 19.23 -0.76
CA ARG A 177 2.96 18.07 -1.65
C ARG A 177 2.79 18.53 -3.08
N GLU A 178 3.55 17.96 -4.01
CA GLU A 178 3.35 18.12 -5.44
C GLU A 178 3.17 16.75 -6.07
N VAL A 179 2.14 16.61 -6.91
CA VAL A 179 1.96 15.43 -7.78
C VAL A 179 2.22 15.87 -9.22
N ARG A 180 3.12 15.16 -9.91
CA ARG A 180 3.51 15.45 -11.30
C ARG A 180 3.36 14.23 -12.17
N LEU A 181 2.63 14.35 -13.27
CA LEU A 181 2.67 13.36 -14.34
C LEU A 181 3.99 13.51 -15.10
N LEU A 182 4.72 12.43 -15.30
CA LEU A 182 6.02 12.43 -15.97
C LEU A 182 5.84 12.26 -17.48
N ALA A 183 6.57 13.07 -18.25
CA ALA A 183 6.70 12.82 -19.67
C ALA A 183 7.38 11.47 -19.94
N PRO A 184 7.03 10.72 -21.01
CA PRO A 184 7.59 9.41 -21.28
C PRO A 184 9.13 9.36 -21.27
N ALA A 185 9.79 10.36 -21.86
CA ALA A 185 11.25 10.44 -21.85
C ALA A 185 11.85 10.52 -20.43
N ALA A 186 11.19 11.25 -19.53
CA ALA A 186 11.60 11.33 -18.12
C ALA A 186 11.39 9.99 -17.41
N ALA A 187 10.27 9.31 -17.67
CA ALA A 187 9.97 8.00 -17.09
C ALA A 187 11.03 6.95 -17.52
N TRP A 188 11.35 6.86 -18.79
CA TRP A 188 12.40 5.96 -19.30
C TRP A 188 13.78 6.26 -18.71
N LYS A 189 14.12 7.55 -18.54
CA LYS A 189 15.36 7.96 -17.87
C LYS A 189 15.42 7.47 -16.40
N HIS A 190 14.30 7.49 -15.68
CA HIS A 190 14.23 6.96 -14.34
C HIS A 190 14.37 5.44 -14.28
N LEU A 191 13.87 4.73 -15.29
CA LEU A 191 14.09 3.28 -15.45
C LEU A 191 15.53 2.95 -15.85
N ARG A 192 16.32 3.95 -16.34
CA ARG A 192 17.66 3.78 -16.92
C ARG A 192 17.66 2.82 -18.10
N LEU A 193 16.62 2.89 -18.91
CA LEU A 193 16.40 2.08 -20.11
C LEU A 193 16.07 2.99 -21.28
N ASP A 194 16.43 2.54 -22.48
CA ASP A 194 15.90 3.12 -23.70
C ASP A 194 14.43 2.73 -23.90
N PRO A 195 13.62 3.56 -24.57
CA PRO A 195 12.23 3.25 -24.84
C PRO A 195 12.07 1.91 -25.59
N LEU A 196 11.25 1.01 -25.04
CA LEU A 196 10.93 -0.26 -25.69
C LEU A 196 9.66 -0.15 -26.52
N PRO A 197 9.66 -0.62 -27.79
CA PRO A 197 8.48 -0.60 -28.65
C PRO A 197 7.30 -1.35 -28.03
N GLY A 198 6.08 -0.80 -28.20
CA GLY A 198 4.84 -1.43 -27.76
C GLY A 198 4.60 -1.37 -26.24
N VAL A 199 5.47 -0.72 -25.47
CA VAL A 199 5.21 -0.46 -24.04
C VAL A 199 4.37 0.80 -23.91
N THR A 200 3.25 0.68 -23.20
CA THR A 200 2.41 1.80 -22.80
C THR A 200 2.59 2.00 -21.29
N MET A 201 2.71 3.26 -20.85
CA MET A 201 2.91 3.55 -19.43
C MET A 201 2.19 4.83 -18.99
N VAL A 202 1.83 4.86 -17.72
CA VAL A 202 1.64 6.08 -16.95
C VAL A 202 2.70 6.12 -15.85
N ALA A 203 3.36 7.24 -15.70
CA ALA A 203 4.37 7.45 -14.67
C ALA A 203 4.11 8.80 -14.03
N TYR A 204 4.10 8.84 -12.70
CA TYR A 204 3.95 10.06 -11.94
C TYR A 204 4.86 10.02 -10.70
N GLU A 205 5.12 11.18 -10.13
CA GLU A 205 5.81 11.27 -8.85
C GLU A 205 5.10 12.21 -7.90
N SER A 206 5.18 11.90 -6.61
CA SER A 206 4.84 12.80 -5.53
C SER A 206 6.11 13.30 -4.85
N VAL A 207 6.24 14.63 -4.77
CA VAL A 207 7.28 15.30 -4.00
C VAL A 207 6.64 15.76 -2.69
N ASN A 208 7.04 15.17 -1.60
CA ASN A 208 6.45 15.39 -0.28
C ASN A 208 7.47 16.04 0.64
N ARG A 209 7.10 17.16 1.25
CA ARG A 209 7.96 17.91 2.15
C ARG A 209 7.23 18.20 3.45
N ILE A 210 7.89 17.95 4.57
CA ILE A 210 7.44 18.42 5.88
C ILE A 210 8.42 19.46 6.42
N THR A 211 7.88 20.51 6.99
CA THR A 211 8.65 21.62 7.58
C THR A 211 8.27 21.76 9.05
N ASN A 212 9.26 21.88 9.92
CA ASN A 212 9.02 22.23 11.32
C ASN A 212 8.70 23.73 11.42
N THR A 213 7.41 24.05 11.59
CA THR A 213 6.97 25.44 11.76
C THR A 213 6.90 25.86 13.23
N GLY A 214 7.30 24.99 14.15
CA GLY A 214 7.37 25.25 15.57
C GLY A 214 8.63 26.03 15.97
N LYS A 215 8.70 26.36 17.26
CA LYS A 215 9.84 27.09 17.85
C LYS A 215 10.93 26.18 18.42
N LYS A 216 10.68 24.88 18.53
CA LYS A 216 11.58 23.88 19.09
C LYS A 216 12.03 22.91 18.01
N ALA A 217 13.29 22.48 18.07
CA ALA A 217 13.79 21.41 17.20
C ALA A 217 13.10 20.08 17.52
N TRP A 218 12.86 19.27 16.50
CA TRP A 218 12.49 17.85 16.65
C TRP A 218 13.77 17.04 16.89
N VAL A 219 13.81 16.34 18.01
CA VAL A 219 14.99 15.59 18.46
C VAL A 219 14.63 14.15 18.81
N LYS A 220 15.60 13.25 18.71
CA LYS A 220 15.41 11.80 18.92
C LYS A 220 14.78 11.47 20.26
N ASP A 221 15.17 12.15 21.32
CA ASP A 221 14.74 11.86 22.69
C ASP A 221 13.25 12.13 22.93
N THR A 222 12.64 13.00 22.14
CA THR A 222 11.24 13.36 22.24
C THR A 222 10.38 12.85 21.08
N GLY A 223 11.01 12.18 20.13
CA GLY A 223 10.36 11.60 18.95
C GLY A 223 10.60 12.41 17.68
N LEU A 224 10.69 11.71 16.57
CA LEU A 224 10.81 12.27 15.23
C LEU A 224 9.69 11.77 14.34
N LEU A 225 9.30 12.57 13.35
CA LEU A 225 8.37 12.16 12.31
C LEU A 225 9.12 11.59 11.09
N SER A 226 8.44 10.85 10.24
CA SER A 226 8.88 10.52 8.88
C SER A 226 7.76 10.78 7.89
N ILE A 227 8.10 11.04 6.63
CA ILE A 227 7.15 10.97 5.52
C ILE A 227 6.99 9.49 5.17
N TRP A 228 5.75 9.05 5.01
CA TRP A 228 5.41 7.68 4.69
C TRP A 228 4.37 7.67 3.57
N ILE A 229 4.75 7.12 2.41
CA ILE A 229 3.87 7.03 1.25
C ILE A 229 3.35 5.60 1.16
N LEU A 230 2.01 5.47 1.05
CA LEU A 230 1.30 4.21 0.97
C LEU A 230 0.44 4.20 -0.30
N CYS A 231 0.61 3.15 -1.09
CA CYS A 231 0.00 3.02 -2.42
C CYS A 231 -0.95 1.83 -2.44
N MET A 232 -2.27 2.06 -2.38
CA MET A 232 -3.28 1.00 -2.48
C MET A 232 -3.60 0.69 -3.94
N PHE A 233 -3.26 -0.51 -4.37
CA PHE A 233 -3.51 -1.00 -5.72
C PHE A 233 -4.59 -2.09 -5.74
N THR A 234 -5.27 -2.20 -6.88
CA THR A 234 -6.26 -3.26 -7.11
C THR A 234 -5.56 -4.62 -7.19
N PRO A 235 -5.92 -5.60 -6.33
CA PRO A 235 -5.28 -6.90 -6.29
C PRO A 235 -5.90 -7.87 -7.30
N SER A 236 -5.14 -8.90 -7.67
CA SER A 236 -5.67 -10.11 -8.30
C SER A 236 -5.05 -11.37 -7.68
N PRO A 237 -5.66 -12.55 -7.86
CA PRO A 237 -5.05 -13.80 -7.42
C PRO A 237 -3.69 -14.10 -8.09
N ALA A 238 -3.36 -13.39 -9.18
CA ALA A 238 -2.12 -13.52 -9.94
C ALA A 238 -1.12 -12.39 -9.65
N THR A 239 -1.39 -11.53 -8.67
CA THR A 239 -0.50 -10.45 -8.29
C THR A 239 0.60 -10.96 -7.34
N THR A 240 1.85 -10.77 -7.75
CA THR A 240 3.03 -11.00 -6.90
C THR A 240 3.79 -9.69 -6.73
N ILE A 241 3.99 -9.30 -5.48
CA ILE A 241 4.82 -8.16 -5.09
C ILE A 241 6.27 -8.61 -5.07
N VAL A 242 7.18 -7.77 -5.54
CA VAL A 242 8.60 -8.04 -5.69
C VAL A 242 9.39 -6.97 -4.96
N VAL A 243 10.14 -7.35 -3.93
CA VAL A 243 10.95 -6.45 -3.12
C VAL A 243 12.42 -6.89 -3.22
N PRO A 244 13.20 -6.32 -4.14
CA PRO A 244 14.62 -6.60 -4.22
C PRO A 244 15.36 -5.93 -3.04
N PHE A 245 16.42 -6.57 -2.58
CA PHE A 245 17.24 -6.07 -1.48
C PHE A 245 18.73 -6.41 -1.68
N LYS A 246 19.60 -5.72 -0.95
CA LYS A 246 21.06 -5.94 -1.00
C LYS A 246 21.39 -7.32 -0.43
N PRO A 247 22.05 -8.21 -1.20
CA PRO A 247 22.56 -9.48 -0.69
C PRO A 247 23.74 -9.24 0.28
N GLY A 248 23.99 -10.21 1.16
CA GLY A 248 25.13 -10.21 2.08
C GLY A 248 24.80 -10.77 3.46
N PRO A 249 25.78 -10.85 4.37
CA PRO A 249 25.62 -11.48 5.69
C PRO A 249 24.62 -10.75 6.59
N ASP A 250 23.76 -11.49 7.27
CA ASP A 250 22.79 -10.93 8.21
C ASP A 250 23.45 -10.24 9.42
N ALA A 251 24.62 -10.72 9.81
CA ALA A 251 25.39 -10.08 10.90
C ALA A 251 25.78 -8.62 10.59
N GLU A 252 25.96 -8.28 9.32
CA GLU A 252 26.33 -6.94 8.86
C GLU A 252 25.12 -6.10 8.44
N LEU A 253 24.22 -6.70 7.67
CA LEU A 253 23.10 -6.02 7.00
C LEU A 253 21.77 -6.15 7.74
N GLY A 254 21.70 -7.00 8.76
CA GLY A 254 20.44 -7.39 9.41
C GLY A 254 19.65 -8.41 8.58
N ARG A 255 18.52 -8.82 9.10
CA ARG A 255 17.63 -9.75 8.37
C ARG A 255 17.19 -9.15 7.03
N PRO A 256 17.05 -10.00 5.97
CA PRO A 256 16.59 -9.54 4.65
C PRO A 256 15.21 -8.87 4.69
N VAL A 257 14.27 -9.49 5.41
CA VAL A 257 12.88 -9.06 5.48
C VAL A 257 12.37 -9.13 6.91
N ASN A 258 11.66 -8.09 7.34
CA ASN A 258 10.87 -8.06 8.55
C ASN A 258 9.43 -8.50 8.22
N SER A 259 8.94 -9.59 8.80
CA SER A 259 7.58 -10.09 8.60
C SER A 259 6.80 -10.22 9.92
N ALA A 260 7.21 -9.49 10.96
CA ALA A 260 6.66 -9.64 12.31
C ALA A 260 5.50 -8.68 12.66
N TYR A 261 5.03 -7.88 11.68
CA TYR A 261 4.04 -6.82 11.93
C TYR A 261 2.67 -7.33 12.42
N PHE A 262 2.14 -8.37 11.77
CA PHE A 262 0.80 -8.92 12.04
C PHE A 262 0.82 -10.44 12.26
N GLY A 263 1.94 -10.96 12.77
CA GLY A 263 2.17 -12.39 12.93
C GLY A 263 2.93 -13.01 11.77
N ALA A 264 3.16 -14.33 11.84
CA ALA A 264 3.92 -15.05 10.84
C ALA A 264 3.20 -15.04 9.47
N VAL A 265 3.94 -14.69 8.42
CA VAL A 265 3.45 -14.80 7.04
C VAL A 265 3.68 -16.22 6.56
N PRO A 266 2.65 -16.95 6.10
CA PRO A 266 2.78 -18.31 5.59
C PRO A 266 3.75 -18.40 4.40
N SER A 267 4.47 -19.52 4.26
CA SER A 267 5.47 -19.73 3.22
C SER A 267 4.90 -19.75 1.79
N GLU A 268 3.61 -20.03 1.65
CA GLU A 268 2.91 -19.92 0.36
C GLU A 268 2.59 -18.47 -0.03
N ARG A 269 2.81 -17.51 0.88
CA ARG A 269 2.56 -16.08 0.67
C ARG A 269 3.80 -15.22 0.68
N LEU A 270 4.90 -15.72 1.20
CA LEU A 270 6.18 -15.01 1.26
C LEU A 270 7.32 -15.97 0.99
N VAL A 271 8.04 -15.78 -0.09
CA VAL A 271 9.28 -16.47 -0.43
C VAL A 271 10.42 -15.46 -0.48
N VAL A 272 11.46 -15.70 0.29
CA VAL A 272 12.65 -14.84 0.35
C VAL A 272 13.84 -15.65 -0.12
N ASN A 273 14.52 -15.18 -1.16
CA ASN A 273 15.79 -15.75 -1.65
C ASN A 273 16.98 -14.83 -1.28
N ASP A 274 18.12 -14.99 -1.94
CA ASP A 274 19.35 -14.25 -1.59
C ASP A 274 19.28 -12.75 -1.85
N ARG A 275 18.37 -12.28 -2.70
CA ARG A 275 18.34 -10.89 -3.22
C ARG A 275 16.96 -10.28 -3.41
N VAL A 276 15.90 -11.08 -3.29
CA VAL A 276 14.53 -10.60 -3.52
C VAL A 276 13.53 -11.36 -2.64
N ALA A 277 12.51 -10.64 -2.17
CA ALA A 277 11.32 -11.20 -1.57
C ALA A 277 10.16 -11.14 -2.55
N PHE A 278 9.45 -12.28 -2.70
CA PHE A 278 8.20 -12.42 -3.42
C PHE A 278 7.08 -12.51 -2.40
N PHE A 279 6.10 -11.62 -2.50
CA PHE A 279 5.03 -11.51 -1.53
C PHE A 279 3.67 -11.50 -2.25
N SER A 280 2.67 -12.20 -1.71
CA SER A 280 1.34 -12.28 -2.31
C SER A 280 0.60 -10.96 -2.19
N GLY A 281 0.11 -10.42 -3.32
CA GLY A 281 -0.70 -9.20 -3.41
C GLY A 281 -2.15 -9.48 -3.79
N ASP A 282 -2.78 -10.52 -3.22
CA ASP A 282 -4.12 -11.00 -3.62
C ASP A 282 -5.29 -10.37 -2.84
N GLY A 283 -5.02 -9.53 -1.83
CA GLY A 283 -6.05 -8.89 -1.00
C GLY A 283 -6.86 -9.85 -0.11
N LYS A 284 -6.31 -11.03 0.25
CA LYS A 284 -7.06 -12.10 0.94
C LYS A 284 -6.51 -12.50 2.31
N PHE A 285 -5.33 -12.06 2.67
CA PHE A 285 -4.69 -12.43 3.92
C PHE A 285 -3.91 -11.25 4.48
N ARG A 286 -4.36 -10.72 5.62
CA ARG A 286 -3.73 -9.56 6.27
C ARG A 286 -2.31 -9.86 6.68
N SER A 287 -1.36 -9.25 6.01
CA SER A 287 0.07 -9.44 6.26
C SER A 287 0.87 -8.21 5.82
N LYS A 288 2.02 -8.01 6.43
CA LYS A 288 2.93 -6.91 6.12
C LYS A 288 4.38 -7.37 6.22
N ILE A 289 5.18 -6.90 5.27
CA ILE A 289 6.63 -7.09 5.27
C ILE A 289 7.35 -5.75 5.23
N GLY A 290 8.60 -5.73 5.66
CA GLY A 290 9.45 -4.55 5.62
C GLY A 290 10.91 -4.87 5.32
N VAL A 291 11.64 -3.89 4.79
CA VAL A 291 13.08 -3.99 4.50
C VAL A 291 13.79 -2.79 5.11
N GLY A 292 14.74 -3.09 5.99
CA GLY A 292 15.52 -2.10 6.72
C GLY A 292 16.56 -1.36 5.85
N PRO A 293 17.11 -0.24 6.35
CA PRO A 293 17.91 0.70 5.56
C PRO A 293 19.22 0.13 5.02
N LYS A 294 19.81 -0.87 5.66
CA LYS A 294 21.03 -1.52 5.17
C LYS A 294 20.78 -2.45 3.98
N ARG A 295 19.55 -2.96 3.84
CA ARG A 295 19.11 -3.87 2.80
C ARG A 295 18.37 -3.19 1.66
N ALA A 296 17.65 -2.11 1.93
CA ALA A 296 16.77 -1.46 0.97
C ALA A 296 17.48 -1.04 -0.32
N LEU A 297 16.82 -1.26 -1.45
CA LEU A 297 17.12 -0.67 -2.76
C LEU A 297 16.06 0.40 -3.06
N GLN A 298 16.36 1.32 -3.98
CA GLN A 298 15.46 2.44 -4.35
C GLN A 298 14.30 2.03 -5.26
N VAL A 299 13.95 0.76 -5.30
CA VAL A 299 12.93 0.20 -6.18
C VAL A 299 12.28 -1.01 -5.53
N LEU A 300 10.98 -1.13 -5.75
CA LEU A 300 10.20 -2.35 -5.56
C LEU A 300 9.06 -2.31 -6.58
N GLY A 301 8.29 -3.39 -6.67
CA GLY A 301 7.19 -3.42 -7.62
C GLY A 301 6.26 -4.60 -7.42
N SER A 302 5.37 -4.79 -8.38
CA SER A 302 4.50 -5.95 -8.49
C SER A 302 4.24 -6.29 -9.94
N TYR A 303 3.94 -7.55 -10.20
CA TYR A 303 3.45 -8.00 -11.48
C TYR A 303 2.13 -8.75 -11.30
N ASP A 304 1.11 -8.28 -11.98
CA ASP A 304 -0.17 -8.99 -12.12
C ASP A 304 -0.17 -9.76 -13.44
N ALA A 305 -0.04 -11.07 -13.35
CA ALA A 305 0.00 -11.93 -14.53
C ALA A 305 -1.37 -12.08 -15.23
N ALA A 306 -2.48 -11.75 -14.56
CA ALA A 306 -3.82 -11.81 -15.15
C ALA A 306 -4.09 -10.62 -16.08
N SER A 307 -3.72 -9.42 -15.66
CA SER A 307 -3.88 -8.19 -16.45
C SER A 307 -2.63 -7.82 -17.27
N ASN A 308 -1.51 -8.54 -17.08
CA ASN A 308 -0.21 -8.28 -17.66
C ASN A 308 0.28 -6.84 -17.38
N VAL A 309 0.19 -6.44 -16.11
CA VAL A 309 0.61 -5.14 -15.60
C VAL A 309 1.84 -5.28 -14.73
N LEU A 310 2.90 -4.55 -15.07
CA LEU A 310 4.08 -4.36 -14.23
C LEU A 310 3.98 -3.00 -13.55
N THR A 311 3.91 -2.98 -12.23
CA THR A 311 3.94 -1.78 -11.40
C THR A 311 5.32 -1.64 -10.75
N LEU A 312 5.92 -0.47 -10.85
CA LEU A 312 7.20 -0.15 -10.22
C LEU A 312 7.04 1.08 -9.32
N ALA A 313 7.64 1.04 -8.16
CA ALA A 313 7.80 2.18 -7.28
C ALA A 313 9.29 2.48 -7.08
N GLN A 314 9.65 3.76 -7.21
CA GLN A 314 10.98 4.28 -6.91
C GLN A 314 10.87 5.43 -5.92
N PHE A 315 11.86 5.61 -5.06
CA PHE A 315 11.78 6.63 -4.01
C PHE A 315 13.15 7.17 -3.63
N THR A 316 13.16 8.26 -2.89
CA THR A 316 14.40 8.86 -2.36
C THR A 316 14.98 7.96 -1.26
N LEU A 317 16.23 7.52 -1.45
CA LEU A 317 17.00 6.78 -0.47
C LEU A 317 18.34 7.51 -0.26
N PRO A 318 18.70 7.95 0.95
CA PRO A 318 19.98 8.59 1.23
C PRO A 318 21.17 7.70 0.87
N ALA A 319 22.27 8.31 0.42
CA ALA A 319 23.49 7.58 0.08
C ALA A 319 24.22 6.99 1.30
N GLY A 320 23.96 7.49 2.51
CA GLY A 320 24.58 7.06 3.76
C GLY A 320 23.60 6.50 4.77
N PRO A 321 24.11 6.01 5.92
CA PRO A 321 23.28 5.53 7.01
C PRO A 321 22.34 6.64 7.52
N ALA A 322 21.08 6.31 7.66
CA ALA A 322 20.06 7.20 8.21
C ALA A 322 19.13 6.41 9.16
N PRO A 323 18.67 7.03 10.26
CA PRO A 323 17.69 6.43 11.14
C PRO A 323 16.30 6.44 10.46
N TYR A 324 15.52 5.39 10.68
CA TYR A 324 14.14 5.30 10.24
C TYR A 324 13.23 5.02 11.43
N VAL A 325 12.09 5.70 11.52
CA VAL A 325 11.17 5.46 12.64
C VAL A 325 10.63 4.05 12.60
N ASN A 326 10.58 3.40 13.75
CA ASN A 326 10.03 2.06 13.90
C ASN A 326 8.52 2.17 14.17
N SER A 327 7.71 1.49 13.36
CA SER A 327 6.24 1.54 13.41
C SER A 327 5.61 0.31 14.08
N MET A 328 6.38 -0.56 14.73
CA MET A 328 5.84 -1.70 15.49
C MET A 328 4.97 -1.23 16.66
N TRP A 329 3.86 -1.93 16.89
CA TRP A 329 2.86 -1.59 17.91
C TRP A 329 3.27 -2.10 19.29
N GLU A 330 4.38 -1.59 19.81
CA GLU A 330 4.93 -1.92 21.13
C GLU A 330 5.84 -0.80 21.62
N ILE A 331 6.16 -0.75 22.90
CA ILE A 331 7.25 0.10 23.38
C ILE A 331 8.57 -0.49 22.89
N GLN A 332 9.26 0.25 22.07
CA GLN A 332 10.41 -0.24 21.31
C GLN A 332 11.72 0.05 22.03
N LYS A 333 12.61 -0.94 22.06
CA LYS A 333 13.99 -0.75 22.52
C LYS A 333 14.77 0.21 21.62
N ASP A 334 14.53 0.11 20.30
CA ASP A 334 15.18 0.93 19.28
C ASP A 334 14.13 1.57 18.36
N PRO A 335 13.63 2.77 18.72
CA PRO A 335 12.55 3.44 18.00
C PRO A 335 12.97 3.99 16.64
N TYR A 336 14.26 3.91 16.29
CA TYR A 336 14.82 4.39 15.02
C TYR A 336 15.46 3.28 14.18
N ALA A 337 15.15 2.02 14.48
CA ALA A 337 15.53 0.85 13.69
C ALA A 337 14.34 0.36 12.83
N GLY A 338 13.64 1.29 12.19
CA GLY A 338 12.51 0.99 11.31
C GLY A 338 12.89 0.61 9.90
N ASP A 339 11.86 0.27 9.11
CA ASP A 339 11.99 -0.14 7.72
C ASP A 339 11.86 1.05 6.77
N VAL A 340 12.56 0.99 5.65
CA VAL A 340 12.52 1.97 4.55
C VAL A 340 11.39 1.68 3.59
N VAL A 341 11.21 0.39 3.32
CA VAL A 341 10.21 -0.17 2.41
C VAL A 341 9.31 -1.06 3.21
N ASN A 342 8.01 -0.90 3.01
CA ASN A 342 7.03 -1.87 3.46
C ASN A 342 6.15 -2.30 2.29
N SER A 343 5.49 -3.42 2.46
CA SER A 343 4.39 -3.85 1.62
C SER A 343 3.34 -4.55 2.47
N TYR A 344 2.09 -4.22 2.21
CA TYR A 344 0.94 -4.74 2.92
C TYR A 344 0.01 -5.47 1.95
N ASN A 345 -0.54 -6.58 2.39
CA ASN A 345 -1.63 -7.26 1.72
C ASN A 345 -2.82 -7.31 2.65
N ASP A 346 -3.97 -6.81 2.20
CA ASP A 346 -5.17 -6.76 3.03
C ASP A 346 -5.84 -8.12 3.16
N GLY A 347 -6.66 -8.24 4.17
CA GLY A 347 -7.45 -9.41 4.49
C GLY A 347 -8.12 -9.27 5.85
N PRO A 348 -8.96 -10.22 6.26
CA PRO A 348 -9.61 -10.17 7.56
C PRO A 348 -8.59 -10.05 8.71
N PRO A 349 -8.75 -9.07 9.62
CA PRO A 349 -7.83 -8.90 10.76
C PRO A 349 -7.94 -10.02 11.78
N SER A 350 -9.06 -10.75 11.80
CA SER A 350 -9.30 -11.96 12.59
C SER A 350 -10.36 -12.81 11.89
N PRO A 351 -10.50 -14.11 12.25
CA PRO A 351 -11.53 -14.96 11.66
C PRO A 351 -12.93 -14.36 11.78
N GLY A 352 -13.62 -14.23 10.63
CA GLY A 352 -14.97 -13.66 10.55
C GLY A 352 -15.05 -12.13 10.56
N ALA A 353 -13.96 -11.41 10.77
CA ALA A 353 -13.95 -9.95 10.69
C ALA A 353 -13.93 -9.46 9.23
N LYS A 354 -14.55 -8.29 8.98
CA LYS A 354 -14.53 -7.66 7.66
C LYS A 354 -13.15 -7.03 7.41
N PRO A 355 -12.50 -7.26 6.25
CA PRO A 355 -11.28 -6.55 5.87
C PRO A 355 -11.58 -5.07 5.56
N LEU A 356 -10.52 -4.26 5.46
CA LEU A 356 -10.64 -2.85 5.02
C LEU A 356 -11.09 -2.77 3.55
N GLY A 357 -10.64 -3.70 2.73
CA GLY A 357 -11.01 -3.85 1.34
C GLY A 357 -10.03 -4.77 0.61
N PRO A 358 -10.34 -5.23 -0.61
CA PRO A 358 -9.38 -6.05 -1.34
C PRO A 358 -8.34 -5.15 -1.99
N PHE A 359 -7.20 -4.89 -1.31
CA PHE A 359 -6.06 -4.15 -1.86
C PHE A 359 -4.73 -4.73 -1.39
N TYR A 360 -3.66 -4.36 -2.06
CA TYR A 360 -2.29 -4.49 -1.56
C TYR A 360 -1.60 -3.14 -1.61
N GLU A 361 -0.56 -2.98 -0.81
CA GLU A 361 0.21 -1.73 -0.74
C GLU A 361 1.67 -1.94 -1.09
N ILE A 362 2.22 -0.92 -1.75
CA ILE A 362 3.64 -0.66 -1.92
C ILE A 362 3.93 0.63 -1.16
N GLU A 363 4.92 0.61 -0.27
CA GLU A 363 5.15 1.69 0.66
C GLU A 363 6.63 2.12 0.67
N SER A 364 6.87 3.42 0.88
CA SER A 364 8.22 3.94 1.13
C SER A 364 8.22 4.98 2.23
N SER A 365 9.28 4.99 3.03
CA SER A 365 9.47 5.95 4.13
C SER A 365 10.71 6.81 3.92
N SER A 366 10.62 8.07 4.34
CA SER A 366 11.79 8.93 4.51
C SER A 366 12.57 8.54 5.77
N PRO A 367 13.83 8.96 5.91
CA PRO A 367 14.49 8.98 7.20
C PRO A 367 13.69 9.75 8.26
N ALA A 368 14.00 9.47 9.53
CA ALA A 368 13.47 10.20 10.66
C ALA A 368 13.91 11.68 10.62
N ALA A 369 12.94 12.59 10.71
CA ALA A 369 13.11 14.01 10.48
C ALA A 369 13.60 14.75 11.75
N ALA A 370 14.89 14.83 11.95
CA ALA A 370 15.49 15.67 12.99
C ALA A 370 15.61 17.13 12.46
N LEU A 371 14.58 17.95 12.69
CA LEU A 371 14.43 19.26 12.06
C LEU A 371 14.52 20.40 13.09
N ALA A 372 15.47 21.31 12.89
CA ALA A 372 15.45 22.62 13.55
C ALA A 372 14.20 23.43 13.14
N PRO A 373 13.81 24.47 13.88
CA PRO A 373 12.78 25.39 13.43
C PRO A 373 13.04 25.90 12.01
N ALA A 374 12.00 25.92 11.18
CA ALA A 374 12.00 26.27 9.75
C ALA A 374 12.78 25.31 8.82
N ALA A 375 13.42 24.26 9.35
CA ALA A 375 14.05 23.22 8.52
C ALA A 375 13.01 22.26 7.96
N SER A 376 13.35 21.63 6.83
CA SER A 376 12.46 20.72 6.10
C SER A 376 13.14 19.41 5.77
N LEU A 377 12.35 18.36 5.61
CA LEU A 377 12.71 17.09 4.99
C LEU A 377 11.84 16.87 3.76
N GLU A 378 12.44 16.35 2.69
CA GLU A 378 11.73 15.99 1.45
C GLU A 378 11.86 14.51 1.15
N HIS A 379 10.78 13.89 0.65
CA HIS A 379 10.75 12.53 0.16
C HIS A 379 9.99 12.46 -1.15
N VAL A 380 10.61 11.92 -2.18
CA VAL A 380 10.00 11.69 -3.49
C VAL A 380 9.63 10.23 -3.60
N HIS A 381 8.37 9.98 -3.98
CA HIS A 381 7.90 8.66 -4.38
C HIS A 381 7.45 8.72 -5.84
N ARG A 382 7.77 7.70 -6.62
CA ARG A 382 7.46 7.64 -8.04
C ARG A 382 6.82 6.31 -8.36
N THR A 383 5.67 6.33 -9.01
CA THR A 383 4.93 5.15 -9.44
C THR A 383 4.89 5.09 -10.97
N LEU A 384 5.15 3.91 -11.51
CA LEU A 384 5.05 3.62 -12.94
C LEU A 384 4.20 2.37 -13.14
N HIS A 385 3.14 2.47 -13.95
CA HIS A 385 2.38 1.31 -14.40
C HIS A 385 2.67 1.09 -15.88
N LEU A 386 3.09 -0.12 -16.22
CA LEU A 386 3.53 -0.50 -17.55
C LEU A 386 2.72 -1.68 -18.06
N THR A 387 2.28 -1.59 -19.31
CA THR A 387 1.65 -2.66 -20.08
C THR A 387 2.36 -2.81 -21.41
N GLY A 388 2.31 -4.00 -22.00
CA GLY A 388 3.00 -4.27 -23.27
C GLY A 388 3.15 -5.75 -23.54
N SER A 389 4.05 -6.14 -24.45
CA SER A 389 4.37 -7.56 -24.63
C SER A 389 5.06 -8.12 -23.38
N LYS A 390 4.91 -9.43 -23.14
CA LYS A 390 5.59 -10.08 -22.01
C LYS A 390 7.11 -9.96 -22.11
N GLU A 391 7.67 -10.00 -23.31
CA GLU A 391 9.10 -9.86 -23.56
C GLU A 391 9.62 -8.47 -23.18
N ALA A 392 8.88 -7.42 -23.53
CA ALA A 392 9.24 -6.05 -23.14
C ALA A 392 9.13 -5.82 -21.64
N LEU A 393 8.05 -6.30 -21.01
CA LEU A 393 7.88 -6.21 -19.55
C LEU A 393 8.90 -7.08 -18.79
N ASP A 394 9.29 -8.25 -19.33
CA ASP A 394 10.35 -9.10 -18.78
C ASP A 394 11.70 -8.38 -18.78
N ALA A 395 12.04 -7.73 -19.91
CA ALA A 395 13.27 -6.93 -19.99
C ALA A 395 13.30 -5.80 -18.94
N ILE A 396 12.17 -5.11 -18.73
CA ILE A 396 12.06 -4.06 -17.72
C ILE A 396 12.17 -4.64 -16.29
N ALA A 397 11.47 -5.74 -16.01
CA ALA A 397 11.51 -6.40 -14.70
C ALA A 397 12.93 -6.86 -14.33
N ARG A 398 13.66 -7.48 -15.29
CA ARG A 398 15.07 -7.86 -15.09
C ARG A 398 15.98 -6.68 -14.81
N ALA A 399 15.80 -5.60 -15.57
CA ALA A 399 16.63 -4.40 -15.42
C ALA A 399 16.37 -3.65 -14.12
N THR A 400 15.12 -3.62 -13.63
CA THR A 400 14.71 -2.81 -12.47
C THR A 400 14.60 -3.61 -11.18
N LEU A 401 14.01 -4.80 -11.23
CA LEU A 401 13.76 -5.66 -10.07
C LEU A 401 14.78 -6.82 -9.95
N GLY A 402 15.61 -7.03 -10.97
CA GLY A 402 16.63 -8.10 -11.01
C GLY A 402 16.08 -9.50 -11.21
N VAL A 403 14.81 -9.65 -11.60
CA VAL A 403 14.13 -10.94 -11.80
C VAL A 403 13.26 -10.92 -13.05
N SER A 404 13.05 -12.09 -13.67
CA SER A 404 12.17 -12.26 -14.82
C SER A 404 10.70 -12.35 -14.43
N LEU A 405 9.79 -12.11 -15.37
CA LEU A 405 8.36 -12.37 -15.16
C LEU A 405 8.07 -13.86 -14.88
N ALA A 406 8.86 -14.77 -15.46
CA ALA A 406 8.75 -16.21 -15.19
C ALA A 406 9.11 -16.55 -13.73
N GLU A 407 10.20 -15.97 -13.20
CA GLU A 407 10.56 -16.09 -11.78
C GLU A 407 9.46 -15.51 -10.89
N ILE A 408 8.93 -14.32 -11.21
CA ILE A 408 7.85 -13.68 -10.42
C ILE A 408 6.59 -14.56 -10.38
N THR A 409 6.14 -15.07 -11.52
CA THR A 409 4.90 -15.86 -11.62
C THR A 409 4.99 -17.26 -11.03
N SER A 410 6.21 -17.80 -10.89
CA SER A 410 6.46 -19.12 -10.31
C SER A 410 6.98 -19.10 -8.87
N ALA A 411 7.27 -17.92 -8.32
CA ALA A 411 7.92 -17.78 -7.02
C ALA A 411 7.07 -18.26 -5.85
N LEU A 412 5.77 -17.99 -5.90
CA LEU A 412 4.85 -18.40 -4.86
C LEU A 412 4.20 -19.76 -5.22
N PRO A 413 4.09 -20.69 -4.27
CA PRO A 413 3.36 -21.93 -4.48
C PRO A 413 1.93 -21.66 -4.93
N LYS A 414 1.45 -22.38 -5.93
CA LYS A 414 0.05 -22.28 -6.33
C LYS A 414 -0.84 -22.74 -5.18
N ALA A 415 -1.85 -21.96 -4.83
CA ALA A 415 -2.88 -22.39 -3.89
C ALA A 415 -3.49 -23.71 -4.38
N LYS A 416 -3.47 -24.73 -3.52
CA LYS A 416 -4.07 -26.05 -3.80
C LYS A 416 -5.59 -25.94 -3.80
#